data_e741439efa0d34fd5b20be4a468feab0
#
_entry.id   e741439efa0d34fd5b20be4a468feab0
#
_cell.length_a   1.000
_cell.length_b   1.000
_cell.length_c   1.000
_cell.angle_alpha   90.00
_cell.angle_beta   90.00
_cell.angle_gamma   90.00
#
_symmetry.space_group_name_H-M   'P 1'
#
loop_
_entity.id
_entity.type
_entity.pdbx_description
1 polymer ?
#
loop_
_entity_poly.entity_id
_entity_poly.type
_entity_poly.pdbx_seq_one_letter_code
_entity_poly.pdbx_strand_id
1 'polypeptide(L)'
;MLYNSLMALSRALRFLPHGALLFLGAILGRLYYVLIKKQRELAVRQMMRGLSISEEEARKIVRASFVNLAQNMLEILYMPKLNRENLHEYIEIEHLERLRDALAEGHGAVVLTGHIGTWEWLSAAFSLSSLPVTAIAKTQPNAEYSRVLDDLRATIGAEIFSRGTSELLAAGRALKKGKILGFLADQDAGPGGAFIEFLGKTAATPLGPAVFSRKFKSPFVPAFILRQPNGKHKVVVGEIMRCPDTGDSDRDLHEFTVQMTAIVERII
;
A
#
# COMPACT_ATOMS: atom_id res chain seq x y z
N MET A 1 13.83 -22.66 -6.34
CA MET A 1 15.11 -22.29 -5.70
C MET A 1 15.00 -20.94 -5.00
N LEU A 2 14.51 -19.92 -5.68
CA LEU A 2 14.31 -18.56 -5.13
C LEU A 2 13.38 -18.55 -3.90
N TYR A 3 12.23 -19.25 -3.96
CA TYR A 3 11.29 -19.39 -2.87
C TYR A 3 11.97 -19.87 -1.57
N ASN A 4 12.70 -20.99 -1.64
CA ASN A 4 13.35 -21.56 -0.45
C ASN A 4 14.42 -20.63 0.11
N SER A 5 15.18 -19.93 -0.76
CA SER A 5 16.19 -18.96 -0.35
C SER A 5 15.57 -17.75 0.36
N LEU A 6 14.48 -17.19 -0.17
CA LEU A 6 13.79 -16.05 0.44
C LEU A 6 13.10 -16.45 1.76
N MET A 7 12.52 -17.64 1.84
CA MET A 7 11.91 -18.13 3.10
C MET A 7 12.95 -18.46 4.16
N ALA A 8 14.14 -18.99 3.77
CA ALA A 8 15.26 -19.17 4.68
C ALA A 8 15.79 -17.82 5.19
N LEU A 9 15.94 -16.83 4.29
CA LEU A 9 16.32 -15.47 4.65
C LEU A 9 15.28 -14.85 5.62
N SER A 10 13.99 -14.97 5.33
CA SER A 10 12.92 -14.52 6.22
C SER A 10 13.06 -15.11 7.63
N ARG A 11 13.36 -16.41 7.74
CA ARG A 11 13.58 -17.06 9.04
C ARG A 11 14.82 -16.48 9.77
N ALA A 12 15.92 -16.26 9.05
CA ALA A 12 17.15 -15.70 9.62
C ALA A 12 16.96 -14.25 10.10
N LEU A 13 16.30 -13.42 9.27
CA LEU A 13 16.08 -12.01 9.60
C LEU A 13 15.27 -11.82 10.90
N ARG A 14 14.36 -12.73 11.25
CA ARG A 14 13.54 -12.64 12.48
C ARG A 14 14.35 -12.70 13.78
N PHE A 15 15.60 -13.16 13.74
CA PHE A 15 16.49 -13.14 14.90
C PHE A 15 17.17 -11.77 15.09
N LEU A 16 17.14 -10.89 14.10
CA LEU A 16 17.74 -9.56 14.20
C LEU A 16 16.80 -8.60 14.97
N PRO A 17 17.37 -7.68 15.76
CA PRO A 17 16.63 -6.51 16.23
C PRO A 17 16.17 -5.67 15.02
N HIS A 18 14.98 -5.05 15.10
CA HIS A 18 14.41 -4.27 14.00
C HIS A 18 15.34 -3.13 13.52
N GLY A 19 16.00 -2.44 14.46
CA GLY A 19 16.99 -1.42 14.10
C GLY A 19 18.16 -1.94 13.25
N ALA A 20 18.65 -3.15 13.54
CA ALA A 20 19.69 -3.79 12.74
C ALA A 20 19.18 -4.17 11.34
N LEU A 21 17.93 -4.62 11.24
CA LEU A 21 17.25 -4.87 9.95
C LEU A 21 17.20 -3.60 9.11
N LEU A 22 16.77 -2.48 9.70
CA LEU A 22 16.68 -1.19 9.01
C LEU A 22 18.05 -0.66 8.58
N PHE A 23 19.07 -0.85 9.42
CA PHE A 23 20.46 -0.50 9.09
C PHE A 23 20.98 -1.30 7.89
N LEU A 24 20.72 -2.62 7.88
CA LEU A 24 21.06 -3.49 6.75
C LEU A 24 20.32 -3.04 5.48
N GLY A 25 19.02 -2.75 5.57
CA GLY A 25 18.23 -2.22 4.47
C GLY A 25 18.78 -0.90 3.93
N ALA A 26 19.25 -0.02 4.81
CA ALA A 26 19.85 1.24 4.40
C ALA A 26 21.20 1.06 3.65
N ILE A 27 21.99 0.07 4.03
CA ILE A 27 23.23 -0.29 3.29
C ILE A 27 22.87 -0.83 1.92
N LEU A 28 21.95 -1.79 1.85
CA LEU A 28 21.51 -2.40 0.60
C LEU A 28 20.88 -1.38 -0.36
N GLY A 29 20.07 -0.47 0.17
CA GLY A 29 19.44 0.60 -0.62
C GLY A 29 20.45 1.59 -1.21
N ARG A 30 21.48 1.97 -0.44
CA ARG A 30 22.57 2.81 -0.93
C ARG A 30 23.39 2.09 -2.00
N LEU A 31 23.68 0.81 -1.78
CA LEU A 31 24.40 -0.02 -2.77
C LEU A 31 23.58 -0.14 -4.07
N TYR A 32 22.29 -0.45 -3.95
CA TYR A 32 21.38 -0.53 -5.08
C TYR A 32 21.31 0.78 -5.86
N TYR A 33 21.22 1.93 -5.17
CA TYR A 33 21.25 3.27 -5.79
C TYR A 33 22.52 3.49 -6.62
N VAL A 34 23.68 3.02 -6.16
CA VAL A 34 24.95 3.15 -6.89
C VAL A 34 25.00 2.23 -8.11
N LEU A 35 24.59 0.98 -7.93
CA LEU A 35 24.74 -0.07 -8.96
C LEU A 35 23.74 0.07 -10.11
N ILE A 36 22.49 0.48 -9.83
CA ILE A 36 21.41 0.49 -10.84
C ILE A 36 21.26 1.88 -11.48
N LYS A 37 22.27 2.26 -12.26
CA LYS A 37 22.34 3.60 -12.87
C LYS A 37 21.13 3.95 -13.74
N LYS A 38 20.66 3.02 -14.59
CA LYS A 38 19.55 3.27 -15.53
C LYS A 38 18.25 3.62 -14.81
N GLN A 39 17.88 2.85 -13.80
CA GLN A 39 16.65 3.07 -13.00
C GLN A 39 16.78 4.33 -12.17
N ARG A 40 17.95 4.58 -11.57
CA ARG A 40 18.23 5.82 -10.83
C ARG A 40 18.02 7.07 -11.68
N GLU A 41 18.64 7.12 -12.87
CA GLU A 41 18.52 8.30 -13.74
C GLU A 41 17.09 8.47 -14.28
N LEU A 42 16.36 7.36 -14.51
CA LEU A 42 14.94 7.43 -14.85
C LEU A 42 14.13 8.03 -13.69
N ALA A 43 14.33 7.55 -12.46
CA ALA A 43 13.63 8.05 -11.28
C ALA A 43 13.92 9.54 -11.03
N VAL A 44 15.19 9.98 -11.19
CA VAL A 44 15.57 11.40 -11.07
C VAL A 44 14.81 12.26 -12.08
N ARG A 45 14.80 11.86 -13.36
CA ARG A 45 14.07 12.60 -14.40
C ARG A 45 12.56 12.66 -14.14
N GLN A 46 11.97 11.56 -13.67
CA GLN A 46 10.53 11.53 -13.31
C GLN A 46 10.24 12.44 -12.13
N MET A 47 11.09 12.43 -11.10
CA MET A 47 10.96 13.27 -9.92
C MET A 47 11.06 14.76 -10.28
N MET A 48 12.06 15.14 -11.08
CA MET A 48 12.19 16.53 -11.58
C MET A 48 10.94 16.99 -12.33
N ARG A 49 10.40 16.12 -13.19
CA ARG A 49 9.19 16.43 -13.98
C ARG A 49 7.93 16.49 -13.13
N GLY A 50 7.76 15.52 -12.21
CA GLY A 50 6.55 15.41 -11.37
C GLY A 50 6.43 16.55 -10.37
N LEU A 51 7.53 16.86 -9.67
CA LEU A 51 7.55 17.87 -8.61
C LEU A 51 8.03 19.25 -9.07
N SER A 52 8.51 19.40 -10.32
CA SER A 52 9.09 20.65 -10.84
C SER A 52 10.26 21.15 -9.99
N ILE A 53 11.12 20.25 -9.50
CA ILE A 53 12.26 20.53 -8.62
C ILE A 53 13.60 20.42 -9.37
N SER A 54 14.67 20.89 -8.73
CA SER A 54 16.03 20.82 -9.24
C SER A 54 16.54 19.34 -9.29
N GLU A 55 17.56 19.10 -10.12
CA GLU A 55 18.19 17.77 -10.19
C GLU A 55 18.83 17.39 -8.85
N GLU A 56 19.41 18.32 -8.13
CA GLU A 56 20.02 18.07 -6.83
C GLU A 56 18.97 17.57 -5.80
N GLU A 57 17.84 18.26 -5.72
CA GLU A 57 16.72 17.88 -4.85
C GLU A 57 16.14 16.52 -5.26
N ALA A 58 15.91 16.31 -6.56
CA ALA A 58 15.43 15.03 -7.09
C ALA A 58 16.37 13.89 -6.73
N ARG A 59 17.70 14.08 -6.84
CA ARG A 59 18.69 13.06 -6.44
C ARG A 59 18.66 12.75 -4.95
N LYS A 60 18.44 13.75 -4.09
CA LYS A 60 18.28 13.53 -2.63
C LYS A 60 17.05 12.67 -2.34
N ILE A 61 15.90 13.01 -2.92
CA ILE A 61 14.65 12.27 -2.76
C ILE A 61 14.78 10.84 -3.30
N VAL A 62 15.29 10.68 -4.52
CA VAL A 62 15.46 9.35 -5.14
C VAL A 62 16.41 8.48 -4.32
N ARG A 63 17.50 9.02 -3.79
CA ARG A 63 18.40 8.26 -2.90
C ARG A 63 17.68 7.79 -1.64
N ALA A 64 16.88 8.64 -1.01
CA ALA A 64 16.07 8.28 0.15
C ALA A 64 15.03 7.21 -0.20
N SER A 65 14.37 7.31 -1.35
CA SER A 65 13.41 6.31 -1.85
C SER A 65 14.06 4.93 -2.05
N PHE A 66 15.27 4.86 -2.61
CA PHE A 66 15.99 3.59 -2.75
C PHE A 66 16.33 2.94 -1.40
N VAL A 67 16.70 3.75 -0.41
CA VAL A 67 16.91 3.29 0.96
C VAL A 67 15.62 2.75 1.56
N ASN A 68 14.53 3.53 1.49
CA ASN A 68 13.23 3.11 1.98
C ASN A 68 12.73 1.83 1.30
N LEU A 69 12.89 1.71 -0.02
CA LEU A 69 12.49 0.51 -0.76
C LEU A 69 13.21 -0.74 -0.24
N ALA A 70 14.53 -0.67 -0.04
CA ALA A 70 15.30 -1.79 0.47
C ALA A 70 14.92 -2.15 1.91
N GLN A 71 14.68 -1.15 2.76
CA GLN A 71 14.15 -1.37 4.12
C GLN A 71 12.78 -2.05 4.07
N ASN A 72 11.86 -1.58 3.22
CA ASN A 72 10.54 -2.18 3.05
C ASN A 72 10.63 -3.65 2.59
N MET A 73 11.53 -3.98 1.65
CA MET A 73 11.73 -5.37 1.21
C MET A 73 12.18 -6.28 2.36
N LEU A 74 13.09 -5.80 3.23
CA LEU A 74 13.49 -6.56 4.40
C LEU A 74 12.36 -6.67 5.44
N GLU A 75 11.57 -5.64 5.65
CA GLU A 75 10.40 -5.66 6.54
C GLU A 75 9.31 -6.60 6.05
N ILE A 76 9.08 -6.71 4.74
CA ILE A 76 8.17 -7.71 4.18
C ILE A 76 8.64 -9.13 4.57
N LEU A 77 9.93 -9.43 4.43
CA LEU A 77 10.48 -10.71 4.86
C LEU A 77 10.45 -10.91 6.38
N TYR A 78 10.47 -9.82 7.15
CA TYR A 78 10.40 -9.81 8.61
C TYR A 78 8.96 -9.94 9.14
N MET A 79 7.94 -9.73 8.30
CA MET A 79 6.52 -9.67 8.68
C MET A 79 6.05 -10.84 9.56
N PRO A 80 6.50 -12.11 9.38
CA PRO A 80 6.12 -13.20 10.29
C PRO A 80 6.61 -13.07 11.73
N LYS A 81 7.43 -12.06 12.05
CA LYS A 81 7.80 -11.71 13.43
C LYS A 81 6.68 -10.97 14.16
N LEU A 82 5.84 -10.26 13.39
CA LEU A 82 4.73 -9.48 13.94
C LEU A 82 3.63 -10.40 14.45
N ASN A 83 3.10 -10.09 15.61
CA ASN A 83 1.94 -10.74 16.20
C ASN A 83 1.12 -9.73 17.02
N ARG A 84 -0.02 -10.14 17.57
CA ARG A 84 -0.91 -9.24 18.34
C ARG A 84 -0.25 -8.66 19.59
N GLU A 85 0.65 -9.41 20.21
CA GLU A 85 1.30 -9.03 21.46
C GLU A 85 2.37 -7.94 21.24
N ASN A 86 3.16 -8.08 20.15
CA ASN A 86 4.29 -7.19 19.89
C ASN A 86 4.00 -6.09 18.84
N LEU A 87 2.81 -6.05 18.23
CA LEU A 87 2.49 -5.08 17.18
C LEU A 87 2.79 -3.63 17.60
N HIS A 88 2.45 -3.26 18.83
CA HIS A 88 2.65 -1.92 19.40
C HIS A 88 4.13 -1.51 19.52
N GLU A 89 5.05 -2.46 19.50
CA GLU A 89 6.50 -2.17 19.50
C GLU A 89 6.97 -1.61 18.16
N TYR A 90 6.28 -1.98 17.07
CA TYR A 90 6.63 -1.66 15.69
C TYR A 90 5.72 -0.64 15.03
N ILE A 91 4.42 -0.66 15.37
CA ILE A 91 3.38 0.11 14.68
C ILE A 91 2.47 0.79 15.70
N GLU A 92 2.35 2.11 15.58
CA GLU A 92 1.32 2.91 16.21
C GLU A 92 0.17 3.12 15.23
N ILE A 93 -1.08 2.99 15.67
CA ILE A 93 -2.26 3.17 14.81
C ILE A 93 -3.10 4.31 15.35
N GLU A 94 -3.20 5.40 14.59
CA GLU A 94 -4.08 6.52 14.90
C GLU A 94 -5.43 6.35 14.22
N HIS A 95 -6.50 6.64 14.97
CA HIS A 95 -7.89 6.65 14.51
C HIS A 95 -8.40 5.30 13.98
N LEU A 96 -7.94 4.18 14.58
CA LEU A 96 -8.42 2.83 14.20
C LEU A 96 -9.95 2.69 14.41
N GLU A 97 -10.53 3.43 15.34
CA GLU A 97 -11.96 3.50 15.58
C GLU A 97 -12.76 3.84 14.31
N ARG A 98 -12.28 4.76 13.48
CA ARG A 98 -12.94 5.14 12.21
C ARG A 98 -13.15 3.94 11.28
N LEU A 99 -12.17 3.05 11.23
CA LEU A 99 -12.29 1.85 10.40
C LEU A 99 -13.24 0.83 11.01
N ARG A 100 -13.31 0.75 12.35
CA ARG A 100 -14.31 -0.07 13.06
C ARG A 100 -15.73 0.47 12.86
N ASP A 101 -15.90 1.79 12.92
CA ASP A 101 -17.18 2.46 12.68
C ASP A 101 -17.65 2.23 11.23
N ALA A 102 -16.73 2.35 10.25
CA ALA A 102 -17.02 2.04 8.86
C ALA A 102 -17.48 0.58 8.67
N LEU A 103 -16.85 -0.38 9.33
CA LEU A 103 -17.24 -1.79 9.27
C LEU A 103 -18.58 -2.07 9.99
N ALA A 104 -18.90 -1.32 11.04
CA ALA A 104 -20.16 -1.45 11.79
C ALA A 104 -21.39 -1.10 10.94
N GLU A 105 -21.23 -0.37 9.83
CA GLU A 105 -22.32 -0.10 8.86
C GLU A 105 -22.79 -1.38 8.12
N GLY A 106 -22.02 -2.47 8.15
CA GLY A 106 -22.42 -3.77 7.59
C GLY A 106 -22.17 -3.95 6.08
N HIS A 107 -21.55 -2.96 5.43
CA HIS A 107 -21.25 -2.98 3.98
C HIS A 107 -19.77 -3.25 3.66
N GLY A 108 -18.97 -3.70 4.66
CA GLY A 108 -17.52 -3.73 4.56
C GLY A 108 -16.94 -2.32 4.47
N ALA A 109 -15.64 -2.20 4.17
CA ALA A 109 -15.00 -0.92 3.97
C ALA A 109 -14.00 -0.97 2.82
N VAL A 110 -14.00 0.04 1.95
CA VAL A 110 -12.96 0.23 0.94
C VAL A 110 -11.85 1.06 1.54
N VAL A 111 -10.64 0.53 1.57
CA VAL A 111 -9.46 1.25 2.07
C VAL A 111 -8.59 1.70 0.92
N LEU A 112 -8.33 3.01 0.83
CA LEU A 112 -7.35 3.60 -0.06
C LEU A 112 -5.99 3.67 0.64
N THR A 113 -4.97 3.18 -0.04
CA THR A 113 -3.57 3.38 0.34
C THR A 113 -2.71 3.56 -0.90
N GLY A 114 -1.39 3.68 -0.72
CA GLY A 114 -0.40 3.78 -1.79
C GLY A 114 0.86 2.98 -1.45
N HIS A 115 1.82 2.97 -2.39
CA HIS A 115 3.16 2.37 -2.17
C HIS A 115 4.03 3.29 -1.29
N ILE A 116 3.47 3.72 -0.16
CA ILE A 116 4.07 4.64 0.81
C ILE A 116 4.40 3.86 2.08
N GLY A 117 5.60 4.07 2.61
CA GLY A 117 6.09 3.29 3.75
C GLY A 117 6.10 1.78 3.45
N THR A 118 5.92 0.96 4.46
CA THR A 118 5.82 -0.50 4.33
C THR A 118 4.34 -0.92 4.22
N TRP A 119 3.74 -0.73 3.05
CA TRP A 119 2.31 -0.98 2.80
C TRP A 119 1.84 -2.41 3.14
N GLU A 120 2.72 -3.41 3.07
CA GLU A 120 2.38 -4.77 3.52
C GLU A 120 2.14 -4.80 5.04
N TRP A 121 2.86 -3.99 5.81
CA TRP A 121 2.65 -3.87 7.25
C TRP A 121 1.36 -3.10 7.60
N LEU A 122 0.80 -2.31 6.69
CA LEU A 122 -0.55 -1.74 6.88
C LEU A 122 -1.60 -2.84 6.97
N SER A 123 -1.51 -3.86 6.11
CA SER A 123 -2.42 -5.01 6.18
C SER A 123 -2.17 -5.83 7.45
N ALA A 124 -0.91 -5.97 7.89
CA ALA A 124 -0.55 -6.59 9.16
C ALA A 124 -1.14 -5.83 10.35
N ALA A 125 -1.02 -4.50 10.36
CA ALA A 125 -1.55 -3.64 11.41
C ALA A 125 -3.06 -3.87 11.62
N PHE A 126 -3.82 -3.91 10.54
CA PHE A 126 -5.26 -4.13 10.59
C PHE A 126 -5.64 -5.57 10.95
N SER A 127 -5.01 -6.56 10.30
CA SER A 127 -5.29 -7.98 10.56
C SER A 127 -4.98 -8.37 12.01
N LEU A 128 -3.82 -7.96 12.52
CA LEU A 128 -3.41 -8.22 13.90
C LEU A 128 -4.24 -7.43 14.92
N SER A 129 -4.89 -6.34 14.50
CA SER A 129 -5.92 -5.61 15.27
C SER A 129 -7.31 -6.23 15.17
N SER A 130 -7.42 -7.47 14.70
CA SER A 130 -8.67 -8.25 14.56
C SER A 130 -9.64 -7.71 13.51
N LEU A 131 -9.16 -7.00 12.51
CA LEU A 131 -9.98 -6.54 11.39
C LEU A 131 -9.87 -7.53 10.21
N PRO A 132 -10.97 -7.82 9.50
CA PRO A 132 -11.00 -8.78 8.39
C PRO A 132 -10.46 -8.15 7.09
N VAL A 133 -9.15 -8.24 6.86
CA VAL A 133 -8.47 -7.58 5.74
C VAL A 133 -8.46 -8.44 4.48
N THR A 134 -8.86 -7.82 3.37
CA THR A 134 -8.61 -8.32 2.02
C THR A 134 -8.00 -7.21 1.16
N ALA A 135 -7.29 -7.57 0.09
CA ALA A 135 -6.77 -6.59 -0.84
C ALA A 135 -6.73 -7.14 -2.28
N ILE A 136 -6.72 -6.22 -3.25
CA ILE A 136 -6.47 -6.56 -4.65
C ILE A 136 -5.03 -6.25 -5.00
N ALA A 137 -4.28 -7.26 -5.45
CA ALA A 137 -2.90 -7.10 -5.89
C ALA A 137 -2.69 -7.69 -7.29
N LYS A 138 -1.69 -7.18 -7.99
CA LYS A 138 -1.23 -7.75 -9.25
C LYS A 138 -0.34 -8.96 -8.96
N THR A 139 -0.60 -10.08 -9.64
CA THR A 139 0.29 -11.25 -9.62
C THR A 139 1.67 -10.83 -10.14
N GLN A 140 2.71 -11.22 -9.43
CA GLN A 140 4.07 -10.89 -9.83
C GLN A 140 4.49 -11.76 -11.04
N PRO A 141 5.35 -11.25 -11.94
CA PRO A 141 5.82 -12.01 -13.09
C PRO A 141 6.55 -13.32 -12.72
N ASN A 142 7.21 -13.33 -11.57
CA ASN A 142 7.88 -14.51 -11.04
C ASN A 142 6.97 -15.25 -10.05
N ALA A 143 6.57 -16.48 -10.41
CA ALA A 143 5.65 -17.29 -9.60
C ALA A 143 6.21 -17.66 -8.21
N GLU A 144 7.54 -17.92 -8.11
CA GLU A 144 8.15 -18.19 -6.79
C GLU A 144 8.10 -16.97 -5.87
N TYR A 145 8.29 -15.76 -6.43
CA TYR A 145 8.18 -14.52 -5.66
C TYR A 145 6.74 -14.23 -5.25
N SER A 146 5.76 -14.44 -6.15
CA SER A 146 4.33 -14.35 -5.78
C SER A 146 4.01 -15.26 -4.60
N ARG A 147 4.44 -16.53 -4.68
CA ARG A 147 4.21 -17.50 -3.60
C ARG A 147 4.84 -17.06 -2.27
N VAL A 148 6.06 -16.49 -2.28
CA VAL A 148 6.67 -15.92 -1.06
C VAL A 148 5.80 -14.86 -0.46
N LEU A 149 5.31 -13.90 -1.25
CA LEU A 149 4.43 -12.83 -0.75
C LEU A 149 3.13 -13.39 -0.18
N ASP A 150 2.51 -14.35 -0.87
CA ASP A 150 1.24 -14.94 -0.45
C ASP A 150 1.41 -15.71 0.88
N ASP A 151 2.48 -16.51 1.03
CA ASP A 151 2.79 -17.20 2.26
C ASP A 151 3.11 -16.25 3.43
N LEU A 152 3.82 -15.14 3.16
CA LEU A 152 4.09 -14.11 4.18
C LEU A 152 2.79 -13.41 4.62
N ARG A 153 1.91 -13.04 3.70
CA ARG A 153 0.61 -12.41 3.98
C ARG A 153 -0.32 -13.36 4.73
N ALA A 154 -0.27 -14.68 4.43
CA ALA A 154 -1.02 -15.68 5.16
C ALA A 154 -0.64 -15.74 6.65
N THR A 155 0.62 -15.43 7.01
CA THR A 155 1.06 -15.43 8.43
C THR A 155 0.35 -14.40 9.29
N ILE A 156 -0.18 -13.33 8.69
CA ILE A 156 -0.92 -12.26 9.36
C ILE A 156 -2.43 -12.35 9.13
N GLY A 157 -2.91 -13.36 8.39
CA GLY A 157 -4.34 -13.57 8.11
C GLY A 157 -4.94 -12.64 7.05
N ALA A 158 -4.13 -11.99 6.21
CA ALA A 158 -4.62 -11.20 5.09
C ALA A 158 -4.93 -12.10 3.88
N GLU A 159 -6.08 -11.86 3.22
CA GLU A 159 -6.51 -12.56 2.01
C GLU A 159 -6.32 -11.65 0.79
N ILE A 160 -5.62 -12.13 -0.23
CA ILE A 160 -5.30 -11.33 -1.41
C ILE A 160 -6.02 -11.88 -2.64
N PHE A 161 -6.70 -11.00 -3.37
CA PHE A 161 -7.30 -11.30 -4.67
C PHE A 161 -6.39 -10.80 -5.80
N SER A 162 -6.12 -11.67 -6.77
CA SER A 162 -5.42 -11.26 -7.99
C SER A 162 -6.32 -10.39 -8.87
N ARG A 163 -5.74 -9.69 -9.86
CA ARG A 163 -6.53 -8.95 -10.85
C ARG A 163 -7.08 -9.91 -11.91
N GLY A 164 -8.37 -10.20 -11.85
CA GLY A 164 -9.10 -11.02 -12.81
C GLY A 164 -10.60 -10.89 -12.57
N THR A 165 -11.44 -11.32 -13.51
CA THR A 165 -12.91 -11.17 -13.38
C THR A 165 -13.48 -11.97 -12.22
N SER A 166 -13.04 -13.20 -12.01
CA SER A 166 -13.45 -14.06 -10.89
C SER A 166 -13.02 -13.49 -9.55
N GLU A 167 -11.83 -12.93 -9.49
CA GLU A 167 -11.24 -12.33 -8.28
C GLU A 167 -11.91 -11.00 -7.93
N LEU A 168 -12.29 -10.19 -8.92
CA LEU A 168 -13.09 -8.98 -8.68
C LEU A 168 -14.48 -9.31 -8.12
N LEU A 169 -15.09 -10.41 -8.57
CA LEU A 169 -16.35 -10.90 -8.00
C LEU A 169 -16.12 -11.42 -6.55
N ALA A 170 -15.00 -12.07 -6.28
CA ALA A 170 -14.64 -12.51 -4.93
C ALA A 170 -14.41 -11.32 -4.00
N ALA A 171 -13.72 -10.27 -4.45
CA ALA A 171 -13.51 -9.02 -3.72
C ALA A 171 -14.85 -8.34 -3.39
N GLY A 172 -15.80 -8.29 -4.33
CA GLY A 172 -17.13 -7.76 -4.07
C GLY A 172 -17.92 -8.60 -3.05
N ARG A 173 -17.76 -9.94 -3.07
CA ARG A 173 -18.33 -10.81 -2.04
C ARG A 173 -17.70 -10.60 -0.66
N ALA A 174 -16.41 -10.28 -0.62
CA ALA A 174 -15.72 -9.96 0.63
C ALA A 174 -16.30 -8.70 1.29
N LEU A 175 -16.52 -7.62 0.53
CA LEU A 175 -17.22 -6.42 1.04
C LEU A 175 -18.61 -6.75 1.58
N LYS A 176 -19.43 -7.52 0.84
CA LYS A 176 -20.76 -7.95 1.31
C LYS A 176 -20.73 -8.78 2.59
N LYS A 177 -19.59 -9.41 2.90
CA LYS A 177 -19.35 -10.15 4.15
C LYS A 177 -18.75 -9.27 5.26
N GLY A 178 -18.76 -7.96 5.11
CA GLY A 178 -18.25 -7.02 6.11
C GLY A 178 -16.72 -6.94 6.17
N LYS A 179 -15.98 -7.39 5.12
CA LYS A 179 -14.52 -7.32 5.11
C LYS A 179 -14.01 -5.95 4.60
N ILE A 180 -12.78 -5.62 4.96
CA ILE A 180 -12.01 -4.54 4.35
C ILE A 180 -11.55 -4.99 2.97
N LEU A 181 -11.60 -4.10 1.99
CA LEU A 181 -11.01 -4.27 0.67
C LEU A 181 -10.00 -3.16 0.41
N GLY A 182 -8.71 -3.46 0.52
CA GLY A 182 -7.61 -2.53 0.32
C GLY A 182 -7.21 -2.36 -1.15
N PHE A 183 -6.90 -1.12 -1.53
CA PHE A 183 -6.39 -0.74 -2.84
C PHE A 183 -5.15 0.14 -2.73
N LEU A 184 -4.09 -0.23 -3.44
CA LEU A 184 -2.97 0.66 -3.72
C LEU A 184 -3.29 1.38 -5.04
N ALA A 185 -3.63 2.66 -4.98
CA ALA A 185 -4.17 3.39 -6.14
C ALA A 185 -3.32 4.58 -6.58
N ASP A 186 -2.00 4.50 -6.35
CA ASP A 186 -1.01 5.53 -6.62
C ASP A 186 -0.13 5.24 -7.86
N GLN A 187 -0.46 4.21 -8.63
CA GLN A 187 0.27 3.87 -9.86
C GLN A 187 -0.59 4.12 -11.10
N ASP A 188 0.09 4.32 -12.24
CA ASP A 188 -0.53 4.48 -13.55
C ASP A 188 -1.51 3.33 -13.85
N ALA A 189 -2.75 3.68 -14.07
CA ALA A 189 -3.83 2.73 -14.41
C ALA A 189 -3.86 2.37 -15.88
N GLY A 190 -3.09 3.06 -16.71
CA GLY A 190 -3.14 2.93 -18.16
C GLY A 190 -4.45 3.43 -18.77
N PRO A 191 -4.83 2.97 -19.97
CA PRO A 191 -5.98 3.50 -20.72
C PRO A 191 -7.34 3.35 -20.04
N GLY A 192 -7.44 2.44 -19.04
CA GLY A 192 -8.69 2.22 -18.28
C GLY A 192 -8.85 3.10 -17.05
N GLY A 193 -7.91 4.00 -16.76
CA GLY A 193 -7.96 4.95 -15.64
C GLY A 193 -8.70 6.23 -15.99
N ALA A 194 -9.06 7.00 -14.96
CA ALA A 194 -9.51 8.38 -15.13
C ALA A 194 -8.28 9.30 -15.29
N PHE A 195 -8.34 10.21 -16.25
CA PHE A 195 -7.30 11.22 -16.43
C PHE A 195 -7.55 12.38 -15.46
N ILE A 196 -6.77 12.43 -14.40
CA ILE A 196 -6.90 13.37 -13.28
C ILE A 196 -5.57 14.08 -13.05
N GLU A 197 -5.62 15.31 -12.59
CA GLU A 197 -4.41 16.03 -12.18
C GLU A 197 -3.82 15.39 -10.91
N PHE A 198 -2.53 15.08 -10.97
CA PHE A 198 -1.72 14.54 -9.89
C PHE A 198 -0.34 15.21 -9.93
N LEU A 199 0.03 15.87 -8.85
CA LEU A 199 1.28 16.66 -8.75
C LEU A 199 1.44 17.66 -9.91
N GLY A 200 0.35 18.36 -10.29
CA GLY A 200 0.31 19.33 -11.39
C GLY A 200 0.46 18.73 -12.79
N LYS A 201 0.26 17.44 -12.95
CA LYS A 201 0.31 16.72 -14.25
C LYS A 201 -0.90 15.81 -14.41
N THR A 202 -1.40 15.69 -15.62
CA THR A 202 -2.45 14.71 -15.92
C THR A 202 -1.89 13.28 -15.82
N ALA A 203 -2.51 12.46 -14.99
CA ALA A 203 -2.16 11.07 -14.76
C ALA A 203 -3.37 10.15 -14.90
N ALA A 204 -3.17 8.92 -15.41
CA ALA A 204 -4.20 7.90 -15.46
C ALA A 204 -4.36 7.26 -14.08
N THR A 205 -5.42 7.61 -13.37
CA THR A 205 -5.69 7.23 -11.98
C THR A 205 -6.66 6.05 -11.89
N PRO A 206 -6.41 5.05 -11.02
CA PRO A 206 -7.30 3.90 -10.86
C PRO A 206 -8.68 4.28 -10.32
N LEU A 207 -9.73 3.88 -11.02
CA LEU A 207 -11.13 4.05 -10.61
C LEU A 207 -11.61 2.98 -9.61
N GLY A 208 -10.87 1.89 -9.45
CA GLY A 208 -11.28 0.72 -8.66
C GLY A 208 -11.85 1.05 -7.28
N PRO A 209 -11.17 1.83 -6.42
CA PRO A 209 -11.67 2.18 -5.10
C PRO A 209 -13.03 2.89 -5.14
N ALA A 210 -13.21 3.87 -6.03
CA ALA A 210 -14.48 4.60 -6.21
C ALA A 210 -15.60 3.66 -6.69
N VAL A 211 -15.30 2.82 -7.70
CA VAL A 211 -16.26 1.85 -8.25
C VAL A 211 -16.76 0.88 -7.18
N PHE A 212 -15.86 0.33 -6.36
CA PHE A 212 -16.24 -0.60 -5.29
C PHE A 212 -17.02 0.09 -4.18
N SER A 213 -16.58 1.28 -3.73
CA SER A 213 -17.30 2.07 -2.73
C SER A 213 -18.73 2.37 -3.19
N ARG A 214 -18.92 2.90 -4.40
CA ARG A 214 -20.24 3.23 -4.96
C ARG A 214 -21.11 1.98 -5.15
N LYS A 215 -20.59 0.96 -5.86
CA LYS A 215 -21.35 -0.25 -6.20
C LYS A 215 -21.84 -1.03 -5.00
N PHE A 216 -21.05 -1.11 -3.94
CA PHE A 216 -21.38 -1.88 -2.73
C PHE A 216 -21.89 -1.00 -1.59
N LYS A 217 -22.02 0.32 -1.81
CA LYS A 217 -22.37 1.32 -0.78
C LYS A 217 -21.47 1.22 0.44
N SER A 218 -20.21 0.80 0.21
CA SER A 218 -19.22 0.61 1.26
C SER A 218 -18.60 1.95 1.63
N PRO A 219 -18.47 2.27 2.93
CA PRO A 219 -17.64 3.39 3.38
C PRO A 219 -16.25 3.31 2.78
N PHE A 220 -15.69 4.47 2.46
CA PHE A 220 -14.34 4.63 1.93
C PHE A 220 -13.46 5.28 2.99
N VAL A 221 -12.32 4.66 3.29
CA VAL A 221 -11.43 5.10 4.37
C VAL A 221 -9.99 5.16 3.83
N PRO A 222 -9.39 6.36 3.72
CA PRO A 222 -7.97 6.45 3.42
C PRO A 222 -7.16 5.98 4.61
N ALA A 223 -6.11 5.20 4.38
CA ALA A 223 -5.21 4.79 5.44
C ALA A 223 -3.78 4.61 4.90
N PHE A 224 -2.82 5.20 5.58
CA PHE A 224 -1.43 5.17 5.15
C PHE A 224 -0.51 4.77 6.30
N ILE A 225 0.62 4.15 5.97
CA ILE A 225 1.65 3.79 6.94
C ILE A 225 2.93 4.56 6.63
N LEU A 226 3.44 5.25 7.64
CA LEU A 226 4.59 6.15 7.51
C LEU A 226 5.69 5.72 8.47
N ARG A 227 6.91 5.52 7.96
CA ARG A 227 8.07 5.26 8.83
C ARG A 227 8.45 6.52 9.58
N GLN A 228 8.58 6.40 10.90
CA GLN A 228 8.99 7.48 11.78
C GLN A 228 10.52 7.54 11.92
N PRO A 229 11.10 8.66 12.36
CA PRO A 229 12.55 8.81 12.55
C PRO A 229 13.15 7.78 13.53
N ASN A 230 12.39 7.29 14.49
CA ASN A 230 12.80 6.24 15.43
C ASN A 230 12.75 4.82 14.84
N GLY A 231 12.39 4.68 13.56
CA GLY A 231 12.27 3.41 12.85
C GLY A 231 10.93 2.71 13.02
N LYS A 232 10.08 3.11 13.97
CA LYS A 232 8.70 2.59 14.08
C LYS A 232 7.85 3.09 12.91
N HIS A 233 6.71 2.47 12.75
CA HIS A 233 5.70 2.90 11.79
C HIS A 233 4.51 3.55 12.49
N LYS A 234 3.91 4.53 11.81
CA LYS A 234 2.67 5.15 12.20
C LYS A 234 1.64 4.93 11.10
N VAL A 235 0.56 4.26 11.45
CA VAL A 235 -0.62 4.14 10.59
C VAL A 235 -1.57 5.28 10.93
N VAL A 236 -1.98 6.03 9.91
CA VAL A 236 -2.96 7.11 10.04
C VAL A 236 -4.21 6.70 9.27
N VAL A 237 -5.32 6.52 9.98
CA VAL A 237 -6.64 6.24 9.40
C VAL A 237 -7.38 7.57 9.23
N GLY A 238 -7.67 7.93 7.98
CA GLY A 238 -8.36 9.17 7.63
C GLY A 238 -9.87 9.15 7.91
N GLU A 239 -10.53 10.24 7.55
CA GLU A 239 -11.99 10.37 7.71
C GLU A 239 -12.75 9.40 6.80
N ILE A 240 -13.92 8.96 7.27
CA ILE A 240 -14.83 8.12 6.48
C ILE A 240 -15.46 8.98 5.38
N MET A 241 -15.35 8.54 4.16
CA MET A 241 -15.92 9.17 2.97
C MET A 241 -16.93 8.23 2.29
N ARG A 242 -17.74 8.78 1.38
CA ARG A 242 -18.66 7.99 0.58
C ARG A 242 -18.65 8.48 -0.86
N CYS A 243 -18.53 7.55 -1.80
CA CYS A 243 -18.71 7.88 -3.20
C CYS A 243 -20.17 8.27 -3.43
N PRO A 244 -20.46 9.42 -4.06
CA PRO A 244 -21.84 9.84 -4.38
C PRO A 244 -22.58 8.82 -5.24
N ASP A 245 -23.91 8.84 -5.18
CA ASP A 245 -24.83 8.08 -6.05
C ASP A 245 -25.96 9.01 -6.51
N THR A 246 -25.60 9.97 -7.40
CA THR A 246 -26.53 11.00 -7.89
C THR A 246 -27.37 10.54 -9.07
N GLY A 247 -27.09 9.36 -9.63
CA GLY A 247 -27.66 8.84 -10.87
C GLY A 247 -26.74 9.02 -12.08
N ASP A 248 -25.76 9.95 -12.03
CA ASP A 248 -24.71 10.10 -13.02
C ASP A 248 -23.43 9.39 -12.57
N SER A 249 -23.30 8.12 -12.94
CA SER A 249 -22.20 7.27 -12.51
C SER A 249 -20.82 7.79 -12.92
N ASP A 250 -20.70 8.32 -14.13
CA ASP A 250 -19.39 8.73 -14.67
C ASP A 250 -18.90 9.98 -13.95
N ARG A 251 -19.80 10.92 -13.71
CA ARG A 251 -19.52 12.12 -12.93
C ARG A 251 -19.18 11.78 -11.48
N ASP A 252 -19.99 10.97 -10.81
CA ASP A 252 -19.78 10.57 -9.43
C ASP A 252 -18.40 9.92 -9.23
N LEU A 253 -18.05 8.96 -10.11
CA LEU A 253 -16.76 8.26 -10.06
C LEU A 253 -15.59 9.20 -10.35
N HIS A 254 -15.73 10.11 -11.31
CA HIS A 254 -14.69 11.06 -11.66
C HIS A 254 -14.41 12.02 -10.49
N GLU A 255 -15.46 12.70 -9.98
CA GLU A 255 -15.34 13.66 -8.88
C GLU A 255 -14.78 13.01 -7.61
N PHE A 256 -15.23 11.79 -7.29
CA PHE A 256 -14.71 11.06 -6.13
C PHE A 256 -13.25 10.62 -6.32
N THR A 257 -12.86 10.25 -7.55
CA THR A 257 -11.46 9.90 -7.85
C THR A 257 -10.54 11.12 -7.75
N VAL A 258 -11.00 12.32 -8.11
CA VAL A 258 -10.28 13.59 -7.86
C VAL A 258 -10.00 13.76 -6.36
N GLN A 259 -11.02 13.55 -5.51
CA GLN A 259 -10.84 13.64 -4.05
C GLN A 259 -9.84 12.60 -3.51
N MET A 260 -9.93 11.36 -4.00
CA MET A 260 -8.97 10.29 -3.63
C MET A 260 -7.53 10.66 -4.00
N THR A 261 -7.34 11.19 -5.21
CA THR A 261 -6.03 11.59 -5.72
C THR A 261 -5.43 12.71 -4.87
N ALA A 262 -6.23 13.72 -4.53
CA ALA A 262 -5.80 14.81 -3.65
C ALA A 262 -5.42 14.33 -2.23
N ILE A 263 -6.02 13.23 -1.73
CA ILE A 263 -5.61 12.64 -0.46
C ILE A 263 -4.21 12.01 -0.58
N VAL A 264 -3.96 11.26 -1.67
CA VAL A 264 -2.65 10.65 -1.93
C VAL A 264 -1.58 11.73 -2.06
N GLU A 265 -1.83 12.81 -2.81
CA GLU A 265 -0.90 13.94 -2.96
C GLU A 265 -0.48 14.56 -1.63
N ARG A 266 -1.42 14.72 -0.69
CA ARG A 266 -1.12 15.31 0.62
C ARG A 266 -0.23 14.45 1.52
N ILE A 267 -0.14 13.15 1.23
CA ILE A 267 0.66 12.22 2.01
C ILE A 267 2.08 12.07 1.44
N ILE A 268 2.25 12.34 0.15
CA ILE A 268 3.56 12.32 -0.53
C ILE A 268 4.34 13.59 -0.24
#